data_678074fc0c9c72778889e437516f5b1e
#
_entry.id   678074fc0c9c72778889e437516f5b1e
#
_cell.length_a   1.000
_cell.length_b   1.000
_cell.length_c   1.000
_cell.angle_alpha   90.00
_cell.angle_beta   90.00
_cell.angle_gamma   90.00
#
_symmetry.space_group_name_H-M   'P 1'
#
loop_
_entity.id
_entity.type
_entity.pdbx_description
1 polymer ?
#
loop_
_entity_poly.entity_id
_entity_poly.type
_entity_poly.pdbx_seq_one_letter_code
_entity_poly.pdbx_strand_id
1 'polypeptide(L)'
;LTVGTMYMINPVTVGAANKRPVDVTKSTSTEKAVETSYPSLGRGNISQKDKNETTYTSMDADGNVLESIVTEQLANNSKYDTISDYSTLKNIENTSGHEKFSKNGNNIVWNAKGKSIKYKGTPTTGLPVNVKITYYLNGKKMSAKDIAGKAGNVTIRFDYTVNQSDIVDGKLIKHPYTVASGLVLNDDNFSDITVSNGKAIDDGNKTVVMGIAFPEMNENLGISRSKLDIPNSVVINAHTEKFEIDGTYTAAMSGIANDFDGNLGSVKGKAAKLENSLKKLGQASDKLEQGSKELKAGADELASGTKSLKSGSSEVLSGATSLNSGLQQLTANSASLRNGAAQVEKQIFANATTQLQDQLGDDTIVLSPSTYAKVLAGISDGAMAK
;
A
#
# COMPACT_ATOMS: atom_id res chain seq x y z
N LEU A 1 -13.71 -17.10 -9.71
CA LEU A 1 -12.97 -16.82 -8.47
C LEU A 1 -12.07 -15.62 -8.73
N THR A 2 -12.56 -14.43 -8.43
CA THR A 2 -11.77 -13.22 -8.45
C THR A 2 -10.88 -13.21 -7.22
N VAL A 3 -9.60 -13.38 -7.42
CA VAL A 3 -8.56 -13.20 -6.40
C VAL A 3 -8.60 -11.73 -5.99
N GLY A 4 -8.90 -11.46 -4.72
CA GLY A 4 -8.78 -10.12 -4.18
C GLY A 4 -7.34 -9.65 -4.35
N THR A 5 -7.15 -8.54 -5.01
CA THR A 5 -5.86 -7.89 -5.16
C THR A 5 -5.33 -7.58 -3.77
N MET A 6 -4.30 -8.27 -3.35
CA MET A 6 -3.57 -7.95 -2.13
C MET A 6 -2.85 -6.63 -2.39
N TYR A 7 -3.38 -5.53 -1.85
CA TYR A 7 -2.64 -4.29 -1.84
C TYR A 7 -1.44 -4.48 -0.90
N MET A 8 -0.29 -4.72 -1.48
CA MET A 8 0.96 -4.56 -0.77
C MET A 8 1.09 -3.06 -0.49
N ILE A 9 0.84 -2.67 0.74
CA ILE A 9 1.10 -1.32 1.20
C ILE A 9 2.62 -1.18 1.19
N ASN A 10 3.15 -0.33 0.31
CA ASN A 10 4.55 0.07 0.37
C ASN A 10 4.84 0.52 1.81
N PRO A 11 5.95 0.10 2.41
CA PRO A 11 6.38 0.68 3.66
C PRO A 11 6.66 2.16 3.40
N VAL A 12 5.72 3.00 3.77
CA VAL A 12 6.01 4.42 3.98
C VAL A 12 6.99 4.41 5.15
N THR A 13 8.21 4.83 4.90
CA THR A 13 9.16 5.21 5.95
C THR A 13 8.52 6.35 6.74
N VAL A 14 7.74 5.98 7.73
CA VAL A 14 7.23 6.93 8.71
C VAL A 14 8.36 7.15 9.70
N GLY A 15 8.93 8.34 9.63
CA GLY A 15 9.85 8.81 10.65
C GLY A 15 9.20 8.62 12.03
N ALA A 16 10.01 8.20 13.00
CA ALA A 16 9.63 7.88 14.36
C ALA A 16 8.77 9.00 14.97
N ALA A 17 7.46 8.85 14.88
CA ALA A 17 6.52 9.59 15.68
C ALA A 17 6.04 8.67 16.80
N ASN A 18 6.42 9.01 18.03
CA ASN A 18 5.96 8.43 19.28
C ASN A 18 4.42 8.27 19.26
N LYS A 19 3.92 7.13 18.87
CA LYS A 19 2.55 6.72 19.16
C LYS A 19 2.63 5.63 20.22
N ARG A 20 2.07 5.95 21.40
CA ARG A 20 1.89 5.01 22.51
C ARG A 20 1.22 3.75 22.00
N PRO A 21 1.71 2.54 22.38
CA PRO A 21 1.00 1.31 22.12
C PRO A 21 -0.38 1.36 22.78
N VAL A 22 -1.40 0.96 22.07
CA VAL A 22 -2.69 0.64 22.69
C VAL A 22 -2.44 -0.58 23.56
N ASP A 23 -2.55 -0.40 24.86
CA ASP A 23 -2.34 -1.42 25.88
C ASP A 23 -3.44 -2.49 25.77
N VAL A 24 -3.12 -3.60 25.11
CA VAL A 24 -3.97 -4.81 25.03
C VAL A 24 -3.36 -5.92 25.89
N THR A 25 -2.69 -5.58 26.97
CA THR A 25 -2.18 -6.58 27.89
C THR A 25 -2.64 -6.30 29.30
N LYS A 26 -3.71 -6.98 29.69
CA LYS A 26 -3.83 -7.68 30.97
C LYS A 26 -5.06 -8.57 30.93
N SER A 27 -4.88 -9.80 30.49
CA SER A 27 -5.73 -10.88 30.91
C SER A 27 -4.88 -11.87 31.70
N THR A 28 -4.89 -11.68 32.99
CA THR A 28 -4.48 -12.72 33.96
C THR A 28 -5.43 -13.92 33.81
N SER A 29 -4.81 -15.05 33.61
CA SER A 29 -5.41 -16.38 33.61
C SER A 29 -6.44 -16.60 34.72
N THR A 30 -7.67 -16.72 34.31
CA THR A 30 -8.65 -17.62 34.92
C THR A 30 -9.51 -18.12 33.78
N GLU A 31 -9.35 -19.37 33.40
CA GLU A 31 -10.23 -20.08 32.49
C GLU A 31 -11.65 -20.12 33.07
N LYS A 32 -12.41 -19.06 32.83
CA LYS A 32 -13.85 -19.16 32.66
C LYS A 32 -14.06 -19.12 31.16
N ALA A 33 -14.58 -20.21 30.61
CA ALA A 33 -15.18 -20.23 29.30
C ALA A 33 -16.20 -19.07 29.28
N VAL A 34 -15.77 -17.89 28.79
CA VAL A 34 -16.69 -16.85 28.42
C VAL A 34 -17.32 -17.38 27.14
N GLU A 35 -18.54 -17.87 27.23
CA GLU A 35 -19.47 -17.96 26.11
C GLU A 35 -19.59 -16.56 25.50
N THR A 36 -18.62 -16.14 24.75
CA THR A 36 -18.82 -15.12 23.74
C THR A 36 -19.54 -15.83 22.59
N SER A 37 -20.86 -15.99 22.74
CA SER A 37 -21.71 -16.22 21.60
C SER A 37 -21.48 -15.03 20.67
N TYR A 38 -20.56 -15.14 19.72
CA TYR A 38 -20.61 -14.31 18.55
C TYR A 38 -21.98 -14.53 17.95
N PRO A 39 -22.80 -13.48 17.78
CA PRO A 39 -24.12 -13.66 17.22
C PRO A 39 -23.91 -14.40 15.92
N SER A 40 -24.57 -15.54 15.80
CA SER A 40 -24.50 -16.42 14.63
C SER A 40 -24.37 -15.59 13.36
N LEU A 41 -23.31 -15.83 12.60
CA LEU A 41 -23.10 -15.33 11.25
C LEU A 41 -24.34 -15.69 10.38
N GLY A 42 -25.44 -14.94 10.46
CA GLY A 42 -26.66 -15.37 9.75
C GLY A 42 -27.94 -14.63 10.12
N ARG A 43 -27.86 -13.42 10.64
CA ARG A 43 -29.06 -12.57 10.78
C ARG A 43 -29.33 -11.72 9.54
N GLY A 44 -29.05 -12.26 8.35
CA GLY A 44 -29.33 -11.64 7.10
C GLY A 44 -30.15 -12.55 6.18
N ASN A 45 -30.53 -12.06 5.03
CA ASN A 45 -31.16 -12.85 3.97
C ASN A 45 -30.15 -13.67 3.13
N ILE A 46 -28.85 -13.57 3.46
CA ILE A 46 -27.79 -14.36 2.84
C ILE A 46 -27.43 -15.52 3.78
N SER A 47 -27.23 -16.71 3.20
CA SER A 47 -26.81 -17.87 3.97
C SER A 47 -25.35 -17.76 4.38
N GLN A 48 -24.95 -18.43 5.48
CA GLN A 48 -23.56 -18.47 5.92
C GLN A 48 -22.58 -18.94 4.85
N LYS A 49 -22.98 -19.88 4.01
CA LYS A 49 -22.15 -20.39 2.91
C LYS A 49 -21.90 -19.36 1.81
N ASP A 50 -22.72 -18.31 1.75
CA ASP A 50 -22.60 -17.22 0.78
C ASP A 50 -21.80 -16.02 1.34
N LYS A 51 -21.36 -16.11 2.62
CA LYS A 51 -20.53 -15.12 3.29
C LYS A 51 -19.12 -15.67 3.51
N ASN A 52 -18.11 -14.92 3.04
CA ASN A 52 -16.70 -15.22 3.28
C ASN A 52 -16.03 -14.02 3.95
N GLU A 53 -15.29 -14.27 4.99
CA GLU A 53 -14.49 -13.28 5.70
C GLU A 53 -13.00 -13.59 5.53
N THR A 54 -12.19 -12.55 5.32
CA THR A 54 -10.74 -12.64 5.36
C THR A 54 -10.20 -11.53 6.25
N THR A 55 -9.47 -11.90 7.28
CA THR A 55 -8.76 -10.98 8.15
C THR A 55 -7.30 -10.92 7.74
N TYR A 56 -6.83 -9.75 7.31
CA TYR A 56 -5.43 -9.46 7.02
C TYR A 56 -4.81 -8.78 8.23
N THR A 57 -3.65 -9.25 8.66
CA THR A 57 -2.95 -8.71 9.82
C THR A 57 -1.47 -8.53 9.47
N SER A 58 -0.93 -7.34 9.69
CA SER A 58 0.51 -7.09 9.70
C SER A 58 1.00 -7.01 11.14
N MET A 59 2.18 -7.55 11.39
CA MET A 59 2.80 -7.60 12.72
C MET A 59 4.26 -7.20 12.60
N ASP A 60 4.78 -6.56 13.65
CA ASP A 60 6.22 -6.35 13.80
C ASP A 60 6.96 -7.68 14.07
N ALA A 61 8.28 -7.61 14.17
CA ALA A 61 9.11 -8.77 14.46
C ALA A 61 8.81 -9.41 15.84
N ASP A 62 8.30 -8.64 16.80
CA ASP A 62 7.92 -9.15 18.13
C ASP A 62 6.52 -9.83 18.11
N GLY A 63 5.81 -9.75 16.99
CA GLY A 63 4.46 -10.31 16.83
C GLY A 63 3.35 -9.37 17.32
N ASN A 64 3.65 -8.09 17.57
CA ASN A 64 2.62 -7.10 17.87
C ASN A 64 1.89 -6.71 16.60
N VAL A 65 0.57 -6.63 16.67
CA VAL A 65 -0.27 -6.23 15.55
C VAL A 65 -0.05 -4.75 15.24
N LEU A 66 0.38 -4.46 14.03
CA LEU A 66 0.54 -3.10 13.51
C LEU A 66 -0.75 -2.61 12.86
N GLU A 67 -1.37 -3.46 12.06
CA GLU A 67 -2.62 -3.17 11.37
C GLU A 67 -3.43 -4.44 11.18
N SER A 68 -4.75 -4.32 11.21
CA SER A 68 -5.66 -5.39 10.83
C SER A 68 -6.84 -4.85 10.03
N ILE A 69 -7.10 -5.51 8.90
CA ILE A 69 -8.21 -5.19 7.99
C ILE A 69 -9.01 -6.46 7.76
N VAL A 70 -10.32 -6.34 7.86
CA VAL A 70 -11.24 -7.43 7.51
C VAL A 70 -11.90 -7.12 6.19
N THR A 71 -11.93 -8.08 5.29
CA THR A 71 -12.73 -8.03 4.06
C THR A 71 -13.84 -9.06 4.14
N GLU A 72 -15.02 -8.64 3.77
CA GLU A 72 -16.22 -9.46 3.72
C GLU A 72 -16.70 -9.58 2.27
N GLN A 73 -17.05 -10.78 1.88
CA GLN A 73 -17.68 -11.03 0.59
C GLN A 73 -19.06 -11.67 0.82
N LEU A 74 -20.09 -11.00 0.31
CA LEU A 74 -21.48 -11.44 0.35
C LEU A 74 -21.90 -11.84 -1.06
N ALA A 75 -22.00 -13.14 -1.32
CA ALA A 75 -22.43 -13.65 -2.62
C ALA A 75 -23.96 -13.55 -2.73
N ASN A 76 -24.46 -12.79 -3.70
CA ASN A 76 -25.88 -12.60 -3.93
C ASN A 76 -26.40 -13.54 -5.02
N ASN A 77 -26.35 -14.84 -4.75
CA ASN A 77 -26.79 -15.87 -5.71
C ASN A 77 -28.29 -15.78 -6.00
N SER A 78 -29.08 -15.33 -5.03
CA SER A 78 -30.55 -15.18 -5.15
C SER A 78 -31.00 -13.86 -5.77
N LYS A 79 -30.05 -12.98 -6.18
CA LYS A 79 -30.31 -11.68 -6.81
C LYS A 79 -31.21 -10.75 -5.98
N TYR A 80 -31.11 -10.78 -4.67
CA TYR A 80 -31.83 -9.85 -3.80
C TYR A 80 -31.46 -8.38 -4.09
N ASP A 81 -32.45 -7.50 -4.11
CA ASP A 81 -32.22 -6.06 -4.23
C ASP A 81 -31.51 -5.48 -3.01
N THR A 82 -31.81 -6.05 -1.85
CA THR A 82 -31.14 -5.69 -0.59
C THR A 82 -30.52 -6.90 0.04
N ILE A 83 -29.34 -6.70 0.65
CA ILE A 83 -28.61 -7.71 1.41
C ILE A 83 -28.47 -7.20 2.84
N SER A 84 -28.94 -8.01 3.79
CA SER A 84 -28.76 -7.75 5.21
C SER A 84 -27.61 -8.58 5.75
N ASP A 85 -26.71 -7.96 6.50
CA ASP A 85 -25.56 -8.59 7.11
C ASP A 85 -25.37 -8.09 8.54
N TYR A 86 -24.62 -8.84 9.34
CA TYR A 86 -24.20 -8.45 10.67
C TYR A 86 -22.69 -8.28 10.69
N SER A 87 -22.21 -7.09 11.08
CA SER A 87 -20.78 -6.79 11.10
C SER A 87 -20.43 -5.86 12.27
N THR A 88 -19.43 -6.24 13.04
CA THR A 88 -18.85 -5.42 14.11
C THR A 88 -17.78 -4.45 13.60
N LEU A 89 -17.50 -4.44 12.30
CA LEU A 89 -16.45 -3.63 11.69
C LEU A 89 -16.78 -2.14 11.78
N LYS A 90 -15.74 -1.32 11.91
CA LYS A 90 -15.75 0.13 11.73
C LYS A 90 -15.14 0.51 10.39
N ASN A 91 -15.31 1.76 9.98
CA ASN A 91 -14.74 2.31 8.74
C ASN A 91 -15.05 1.45 7.52
N ILE A 92 -16.33 1.06 7.39
CA ILE A 92 -16.78 0.16 6.32
C ILE A 92 -16.72 0.88 4.98
N GLU A 93 -16.08 0.25 4.01
CA GLU A 93 -15.91 0.72 2.64
C GLU A 93 -16.29 -0.38 1.65
N ASN A 94 -17.15 -0.07 0.67
CA ASN A 94 -17.46 -0.97 -0.44
C ASN A 94 -16.26 -1.03 -1.39
N THR A 95 -15.73 -2.23 -1.63
CA THR A 95 -14.55 -2.45 -2.49
C THR A 95 -14.89 -3.05 -3.85
N SER A 96 -16.16 -3.39 -4.11
CA SER A 96 -16.59 -4.03 -5.35
C SER A 96 -17.49 -3.14 -6.23
N GLY A 97 -17.87 -1.96 -5.74
CA GLY A 97 -18.78 -1.08 -6.48
C GLY A 97 -19.11 0.19 -5.70
N HIS A 98 -20.24 0.81 -6.06
CA HIS A 98 -20.73 2.05 -5.45
C HIS A 98 -22.06 1.85 -4.70
N GLU A 99 -22.44 0.60 -4.45
CA GLU A 99 -23.64 0.24 -3.72
C GLU A 99 -23.55 0.83 -2.31
N LYS A 100 -24.61 1.56 -1.91
CA LYS A 100 -24.70 2.18 -0.60
C LYS A 100 -25.27 1.21 0.43
N PHE A 101 -24.97 1.47 1.68
CA PHE A 101 -25.52 0.73 2.82
C PHE A 101 -26.05 1.68 3.88
N SER A 102 -26.92 1.16 4.73
CA SER A 102 -27.30 1.73 6.02
C SER A 102 -26.80 0.80 7.14
N LYS A 103 -26.38 1.38 8.28
CA LYS A 103 -25.92 0.62 9.44
C LYS A 103 -26.68 1.10 10.69
N ASN A 104 -27.26 0.13 11.40
CA ASN A 104 -27.88 0.35 12.71
C ASN A 104 -27.30 -0.64 13.71
N GLY A 105 -26.48 -0.14 14.62
CA GLY A 105 -25.64 -0.97 15.48
C GLY A 105 -24.71 -1.83 14.61
N ASN A 106 -24.83 -3.16 14.73
CA ASN A 106 -24.04 -4.11 13.94
C ASN A 106 -24.80 -4.66 12.72
N ASN A 107 -26.06 -4.27 12.53
CA ASN A 107 -26.83 -4.68 11.36
C ASN A 107 -26.54 -3.74 10.19
N ILE A 108 -26.16 -4.29 9.05
CA ILE A 108 -25.89 -3.58 7.82
C ILE A 108 -26.90 -4.02 6.77
N VAL A 109 -27.47 -3.07 6.03
CA VAL A 109 -28.34 -3.34 4.91
C VAL A 109 -27.76 -2.67 3.67
N TRP A 110 -27.33 -3.48 2.71
CA TRP A 110 -26.78 -3.05 1.43
C TRP A 110 -27.90 -2.92 0.40
N ASN A 111 -27.91 -1.83 -0.36
CA ASN A 111 -28.73 -1.70 -1.56
C ASN A 111 -27.99 -2.39 -2.72
N ALA A 112 -28.05 -3.70 -2.76
CA ALA A 112 -27.24 -4.55 -3.63
C ALA A 112 -27.68 -4.56 -5.09
N LYS A 113 -28.96 -4.28 -5.38
CA LYS A 113 -29.55 -4.29 -6.73
C LYS A 113 -29.20 -5.58 -7.50
N GLY A 114 -29.34 -6.71 -6.85
CA GLY A 114 -29.04 -8.02 -7.42
C GLY A 114 -27.55 -8.38 -7.51
N LYS A 115 -26.64 -7.50 -7.11
CA LYS A 115 -25.19 -7.75 -7.17
C LYS A 115 -24.65 -8.34 -5.87
N SER A 116 -23.55 -9.07 -5.96
CA SER A 116 -22.74 -9.44 -4.80
C SER A 116 -22.00 -8.23 -4.26
N ILE A 117 -21.76 -8.18 -2.96
CA ILE A 117 -21.10 -7.08 -2.27
C ILE A 117 -19.74 -7.57 -1.74
N LYS A 118 -18.70 -6.75 -1.91
CA LYS A 118 -17.46 -6.87 -1.18
C LYS A 118 -17.20 -5.58 -0.43
N TYR A 119 -16.88 -5.68 0.83
CA TYR A 119 -16.52 -4.52 1.62
C TYR A 119 -15.36 -4.84 2.57
N LYS A 120 -14.70 -3.83 3.03
CA LYS A 120 -13.64 -3.92 4.04
C LYS A 120 -13.98 -3.04 5.24
N GLY A 121 -13.33 -3.33 6.36
CA GLY A 121 -13.43 -2.50 7.55
C GLY A 121 -12.35 -2.86 8.57
N THR A 122 -12.32 -2.09 9.64
CA THR A 122 -11.39 -2.30 10.76
C THR A 122 -12.09 -3.13 11.84
N PRO A 123 -11.49 -4.24 12.33
CA PRO A 123 -12.08 -5.04 13.40
C PRO A 123 -12.15 -4.23 14.71
N THR A 124 -13.21 -4.42 15.47
CA THR A 124 -13.41 -3.77 16.80
C THR A 124 -13.25 -4.74 17.95
N THR A 125 -13.19 -6.02 17.67
CA THR A 125 -12.98 -7.11 18.61
C THR A 125 -11.63 -7.78 18.31
N GLY A 126 -11.19 -8.71 19.16
CA GLY A 126 -9.97 -9.48 18.94
C GLY A 126 -9.97 -10.20 17.57
N LEU A 127 -8.80 -10.57 17.13
CA LEU A 127 -8.61 -11.29 15.85
C LEU A 127 -9.26 -12.69 15.95
N PRO A 128 -9.83 -13.20 14.83
CA PRO A 128 -10.39 -14.54 14.79
C PRO A 128 -9.32 -15.63 14.98
N VAL A 129 -8.10 -15.34 14.55
CA VAL A 129 -6.93 -16.20 14.71
C VAL A 129 -5.78 -15.39 15.28
N ASN A 130 -5.27 -15.78 16.43
CA ASN A 130 -4.04 -15.23 16.98
C ASN A 130 -2.84 -15.94 16.36
N VAL A 131 -1.78 -15.19 16.11
CA VAL A 131 -0.52 -15.68 15.55
C VAL A 131 0.59 -15.48 16.55
N LYS A 132 1.34 -16.54 16.82
CA LYS A 132 2.54 -16.49 17.65
C LYS A 132 3.76 -16.78 16.78
N ILE A 133 4.67 -15.82 16.74
CA ILE A 133 5.94 -15.98 16.03
C ILE A 133 7.01 -16.45 17.01
N THR A 134 7.78 -17.43 16.60
CA THR A 134 8.89 -17.96 17.42
C THR A 134 10.13 -18.06 16.54
N TYR A 135 11.24 -17.52 17.03
CA TYR A 135 12.53 -17.53 16.33
C TYR A 135 13.50 -18.52 16.98
N TYR A 136 14.30 -19.17 16.15
CA TYR A 136 15.43 -19.98 16.59
C TYR A 136 16.65 -19.59 15.75
N LEU A 137 17.80 -19.45 16.40
CA LEU A 137 19.10 -19.28 15.75
C LEU A 137 19.98 -20.47 16.13
N ASN A 138 20.45 -21.22 15.13
CA ASN A 138 21.23 -22.44 15.31
C ASN A 138 20.54 -23.42 16.30
N GLY A 139 19.21 -23.55 16.19
CA GLY A 139 18.37 -24.40 17.04
C GLY A 139 18.05 -23.83 18.42
N LYS A 140 18.63 -22.71 18.84
CA LYS A 140 18.35 -22.08 20.14
C LYS A 140 17.25 -21.02 19.98
N LYS A 141 16.20 -21.14 20.79
CA LYS A 141 15.10 -20.17 20.82
C LYS A 141 15.61 -18.80 21.29
N MET A 142 15.18 -17.74 20.58
CA MET A 142 15.54 -16.35 20.86
C MET A 142 14.33 -15.43 20.72
N SER A 143 14.36 -14.26 21.35
CA SER A 143 13.42 -13.18 21.07
C SER A 143 13.80 -12.46 19.75
N ALA A 144 12.85 -11.71 19.15
CA ALA A 144 13.14 -10.91 17.97
C ALA A 144 14.29 -9.91 18.22
N LYS A 145 14.30 -9.30 19.40
CA LYS A 145 15.35 -8.36 19.83
C LYS A 145 16.72 -9.03 19.95
N ASP A 146 16.76 -10.24 20.50
CA ASP A 146 18.01 -10.95 20.74
C ASP A 146 18.61 -11.55 19.47
N ILE A 147 17.80 -11.90 18.47
CA ILE A 147 18.26 -12.46 17.20
C ILE A 147 18.67 -11.36 16.21
N ALA A 148 18.16 -10.15 16.35
CA ALA A 148 18.44 -9.04 15.44
C ALA A 148 19.95 -8.81 15.25
N GLY A 149 20.37 -8.68 13.99
CA GLY A 149 21.76 -8.44 13.59
C GLY A 149 22.68 -9.66 13.69
N LYS A 150 22.20 -10.82 14.10
CA LYS A 150 23.02 -12.04 14.21
C LYS A 150 23.04 -12.85 12.93
N ALA A 151 24.12 -13.61 12.74
CA ALA A 151 24.31 -14.55 11.65
C ALA A 151 24.11 -15.99 12.10
N GLY A 152 23.66 -16.86 11.18
CA GLY A 152 23.52 -18.31 11.39
C GLY A 152 22.26 -18.89 10.74
N ASN A 153 22.00 -20.15 11.04
CA ASN A 153 20.80 -20.83 10.55
C ASN A 153 19.60 -20.40 11.40
N VAL A 154 18.61 -19.79 10.74
CA VAL A 154 17.41 -19.28 11.39
C VAL A 154 16.21 -20.15 11.07
N THR A 155 15.34 -20.37 12.08
CA THR A 155 14.01 -20.92 11.90
C THR A 155 12.99 -19.92 12.44
N ILE A 156 12.02 -19.54 11.60
CA ILE A 156 10.89 -18.68 11.95
C ILE A 156 9.65 -19.55 11.91
N ARG A 157 8.96 -19.67 13.05
CA ARG A 157 7.78 -20.51 13.19
C ARG A 157 6.56 -19.66 13.53
N PHE A 158 5.49 -19.88 12.77
CA PHE A 158 4.17 -19.32 13.02
C PHE A 158 3.25 -20.41 13.60
N ASP A 159 2.79 -20.21 14.81
CA ASP A 159 1.78 -21.01 15.46
C ASP A 159 0.47 -20.23 15.56
N TYR A 160 -0.66 -20.91 15.41
CA TYR A 160 -1.98 -20.28 15.33
C TYR A 160 -2.89 -20.77 16.42
N THR A 161 -3.72 -19.85 16.96
CA THR A 161 -4.80 -20.18 17.91
C THR A 161 -6.10 -19.60 17.37
N VAL A 162 -7.07 -20.45 17.10
CA VAL A 162 -8.42 -20.04 16.67
C VAL A 162 -9.20 -19.60 17.90
N ASN A 163 -9.68 -18.35 17.89
CA ASN A 163 -10.41 -17.76 19.01
C ASN A 163 -11.93 -17.99 18.95
N GLN A 164 -12.44 -18.33 17.77
CA GLN A 164 -13.87 -18.55 17.55
C GLN A 164 -14.23 -20.03 17.60
N SER A 165 -15.36 -20.36 18.24
CA SER A 165 -15.85 -21.73 18.36
C SER A 165 -17.36 -21.77 18.56
N ASP A 166 -18.00 -22.85 18.11
CA ASP A 166 -19.40 -23.16 18.36
C ASP A 166 -19.54 -24.48 19.08
N ILE A 167 -20.69 -24.69 19.75
CA ILE A 167 -21.06 -25.99 20.32
C ILE A 167 -21.97 -26.68 19.29
N VAL A 168 -21.46 -27.77 18.73
CA VAL A 168 -22.19 -28.61 17.77
C VAL A 168 -22.33 -30.01 18.40
N ASP A 169 -23.55 -30.48 18.59
CA ASP A 169 -23.86 -31.78 19.22
C ASP A 169 -23.16 -31.98 20.57
N GLY A 170 -23.10 -30.90 21.38
CA GLY A 170 -22.46 -30.91 22.71
C GLY A 170 -20.93 -30.91 22.68
N LYS A 171 -20.31 -30.78 21.53
CA LYS A 171 -18.85 -30.66 21.37
C LYS A 171 -18.45 -29.25 20.96
N LEU A 172 -17.39 -28.74 21.59
CA LEU A 172 -16.78 -27.49 21.18
C LEU A 172 -16.02 -27.71 19.85
N ILE A 173 -16.46 -27.04 18.81
CA ILE A 173 -15.84 -27.05 17.47
C ILE A 173 -15.26 -25.67 17.20
N LYS A 174 -13.98 -25.60 16.94
CA LYS A 174 -13.30 -24.36 16.52
C LYS A 174 -13.72 -24.01 15.11
N HIS A 175 -13.92 -22.71 14.84
CA HIS A 175 -14.23 -22.30 13.48
C HIS A 175 -13.08 -22.66 12.54
N PRO A 176 -13.35 -23.27 11.39
CA PRO A 176 -12.31 -23.64 10.45
C PRO A 176 -11.79 -22.43 9.70
N TYR A 177 -10.50 -22.14 9.86
CA TYR A 177 -9.79 -21.13 9.12
C TYR A 177 -8.69 -21.75 8.25
N THR A 178 -8.51 -21.18 7.06
CA THR A 178 -7.27 -21.32 6.31
C THR A 178 -6.41 -20.11 6.59
N VAL A 179 -5.21 -20.34 7.06
CA VAL A 179 -4.30 -19.25 7.42
C VAL A 179 -3.09 -19.29 6.50
N ALA A 180 -2.81 -18.16 5.85
CA ALA A 180 -1.59 -17.94 5.09
C ALA A 180 -0.73 -16.93 5.84
N SER A 181 0.51 -17.29 6.17
CA SER A 181 1.46 -16.38 6.80
C SER A 181 2.77 -16.35 6.06
N GLY A 182 3.42 -15.19 6.06
CA GLY A 182 4.69 -15.01 5.40
C GLY A 182 5.35 -13.69 5.73
N LEU A 183 6.50 -13.49 5.11
CA LEU A 183 7.32 -12.29 5.22
C LEU A 183 8.16 -12.11 3.97
N VAL A 184 8.81 -10.96 3.89
CA VAL A 184 9.77 -10.65 2.83
C VAL A 184 11.17 -10.67 3.44
N LEU A 185 12.06 -11.44 2.85
CA LEU A 185 13.46 -11.54 3.22
C LEU A 185 14.32 -10.83 2.17
N ASN A 186 15.30 -10.05 2.61
CA ASN A 186 16.27 -9.42 1.72
C ASN A 186 17.36 -10.44 1.36
N ASP A 187 17.61 -10.66 0.08
CA ASP A 187 18.56 -11.66 -0.41
C ASP A 187 20.03 -11.29 -0.10
N ASP A 188 20.31 -10.00 0.22
CA ASP A 188 21.63 -9.59 0.75
C ASP A 188 21.90 -10.18 2.13
N ASN A 189 20.84 -10.45 2.91
CA ASN A 189 20.92 -10.92 4.29
C ASN A 189 20.55 -12.39 4.47
N PHE A 190 19.80 -12.98 3.53
CA PHE A 190 19.23 -14.33 3.66
C PHE A 190 19.49 -15.18 2.44
N SER A 191 19.81 -16.45 2.68
CA SER A 191 20.00 -17.50 1.66
C SER A 191 19.37 -18.81 2.12
N ASP A 192 19.36 -19.84 1.25
CA ASP A 192 18.87 -21.18 1.52
C ASP A 192 17.45 -21.22 2.10
N ILE A 193 16.59 -20.34 1.58
CA ILE A 193 15.26 -20.11 2.12
C ILE A 193 14.34 -21.27 1.73
N THR A 194 13.75 -21.89 2.73
CA THR A 194 12.73 -22.95 2.58
C THR A 194 11.52 -22.65 3.47
N VAL A 195 10.36 -23.17 3.09
CA VAL A 195 9.13 -23.03 3.86
C VAL A 195 8.33 -24.31 3.86
N SER A 196 7.79 -24.66 5.01
CA SER A 196 6.82 -25.76 5.10
C SER A 196 5.47 -25.32 4.52
N ASN A 197 4.81 -26.24 3.77
CA ASN A 197 3.45 -26.05 3.27
C ASN A 197 3.28 -24.74 2.46
N GLY A 198 4.26 -24.36 1.66
CA GLY A 198 4.24 -23.08 0.98
C GLY A 198 5.28 -22.94 -0.12
N LYS A 199 5.56 -21.70 -0.47
CA LYS A 199 6.55 -21.32 -1.50
C LYS A 199 7.39 -20.13 -1.03
N ALA A 200 8.64 -20.12 -1.46
CA ALA A 200 9.53 -18.98 -1.49
C ALA A 200 9.66 -18.52 -2.95
N ILE A 201 9.44 -17.25 -3.20
CA ILE A 201 9.47 -16.62 -4.53
C ILE A 201 10.53 -15.55 -4.50
N ASP A 202 11.64 -15.83 -5.15
CA ASP A 202 12.77 -14.92 -5.31
C ASP A 202 12.50 -13.97 -6.50
N ASP A 203 12.74 -12.67 -6.29
CA ASP A 203 12.62 -11.64 -7.31
C ASP A 203 13.96 -11.05 -7.76
N GLY A 204 15.07 -11.62 -7.23
CA GLY A 204 16.43 -11.22 -7.52
C GLY A 204 17.03 -10.19 -6.55
N ASN A 205 16.21 -9.61 -5.65
CA ASN A 205 16.65 -8.72 -4.58
C ASN A 205 16.01 -9.10 -3.24
N LYS A 206 14.84 -9.72 -3.29
CA LYS A 206 14.05 -10.10 -2.12
C LYS A 206 13.32 -11.40 -2.40
N THR A 207 13.23 -12.22 -1.39
CA THR A 207 12.43 -13.43 -1.41
C THR A 207 11.15 -13.26 -0.61
N VAL A 208 10.00 -13.36 -1.28
CA VAL A 208 8.68 -13.43 -0.64
C VAL A 208 8.43 -14.86 -0.21
N VAL A 209 8.28 -15.08 1.08
CA VAL A 209 8.03 -16.42 1.65
C VAL A 209 6.62 -16.48 2.20
N MET A 210 5.86 -17.49 1.78
CA MET A 210 4.49 -17.71 2.24
C MET A 210 4.22 -19.19 2.48
N GLY A 211 3.61 -19.50 3.63
CA GLY A 211 3.13 -20.83 3.96
C GLY A 211 1.67 -20.82 4.34
N ILE A 212 1.03 -21.98 4.28
CA ILE A 212 -0.40 -22.17 4.55
C ILE A 212 -0.58 -23.20 5.65
N ALA A 213 -1.53 -22.92 6.54
CA ALA A 213 -1.92 -23.82 7.64
C ALA A 213 -3.44 -23.88 7.81
N PHE A 214 -3.91 -24.94 8.45
CA PHE A 214 -5.31 -25.21 8.77
C PHE A 214 -5.40 -25.53 10.28
N PRO A 215 -5.29 -24.51 11.13
CA PRO A 215 -5.30 -24.71 12.56
C PRO A 215 -6.58 -25.43 13.02
N GLU A 216 -6.47 -26.34 13.98
CA GLU A 216 -7.55 -27.14 14.59
C GLU A 216 -8.29 -28.09 13.62
N MET A 217 -7.85 -28.23 12.38
CA MET A 217 -8.56 -29.03 11.37
C MET A 217 -8.53 -30.53 11.70
N ASN A 218 -7.42 -31.06 12.18
CA ASN A 218 -7.33 -32.47 12.60
C ASN A 218 -8.31 -32.76 13.74
N GLU A 219 -8.38 -31.87 14.72
CA GLU A 219 -9.23 -31.92 15.88
C GLU A 219 -10.71 -31.84 15.51
N ASN A 220 -11.06 -30.87 14.67
CA ASN A 220 -12.44 -30.70 14.15
C ASN A 220 -12.94 -31.93 13.37
N LEU A 221 -12.05 -32.53 12.56
CA LEU A 221 -12.39 -33.72 11.78
C LEU A 221 -12.30 -35.02 12.57
N GLY A 222 -11.75 -35.02 13.80
CA GLY A 222 -11.49 -36.21 14.58
C GLY A 222 -10.48 -37.16 13.91
N ILE A 223 -9.55 -36.61 13.10
CA ILE A 223 -8.54 -37.37 12.40
C ILE A 223 -7.21 -37.27 13.14
N SER A 224 -6.66 -38.42 13.54
CA SER A 224 -5.33 -38.45 14.15
C SER A 224 -4.27 -37.97 13.14
N ARG A 225 -3.32 -37.13 13.60
CA ARG A 225 -2.19 -36.64 12.81
C ARG A 225 -1.32 -37.78 12.25
N SER A 226 -1.27 -38.92 12.93
CA SER A 226 -0.58 -40.11 12.42
C SER A 226 -1.24 -40.75 11.19
N LYS A 227 -2.53 -40.47 10.95
CA LYS A 227 -3.26 -40.91 9.76
C LYS A 227 -3.27 -39.90 8.64
N LEU A 228 -3.36 -38.62 8.98
CA LEU A 228 -3.32 -37.48 8.06
C LEU A 228 -2.83 -36.28 8.84
N ASP A 229 -1.61 -35.85 8.56
CA ASP A 229 -1.06 -34.64 9.18
C ASP A 229 -1.46 -33.40 8.35
N ILE A 230 -2.49 -32.71 8.84
CA ILE A 230 -2.94 -31.46 8.25
C ILE A 230 -2.08 -30.34 8.83
N PRO A 231 -1.43 -29.51 8.00
CA PRO A 231 -0.57 -28.44 8.48
C PRO A 231 -1.29 -27.49 9.43
N ASN A 232 -0.77 -27.31 10.63
CA ASN A 232 -1.32 -26.39 11.64
C ASN A 232 -0.36 -25.26 12.03
N SER A 233 0.80 -25.21 11.40
CA SER A 233 1.82 -24.19 11.59
C SER A 233 2.57 -23.96 10.29
N VAL A 234 3.25 -22.82 10.18
CA VAL A 234 4.18 -22.53 9.09
C VAL A 234 5.58 -22.40 9.67
N VAL A 235 6.56 -23.07 9.03
CA VAL A 235 7.96 -23.01 9.42
C VAL A 235 8.78 -22.56 8.23
N ILE A 236 9.57 -21.52 8.44
CA ILE A 236 10.51 -20.98 7.46
C ILE A 236 11.91 -21.21 8.00
N ASN A 237 12.77 -21.82 7.18
CA ASN A 237 14.19 -21.95 7.50
C ASN A 237 15.00 -21.18 6.46
N ALA A 238 16.08 -20.54 6.92
CA ALA A 238 17.01 -19.82 6.08
C ALA A 238 18.39 -19.78 6.74
N HIS A 239 19.40 -19.47 5.96
CA HIS A 239 20.67 -18.98 6.49
C HIS A 239 20.66 -17.45 6.44
N THR A 240 21.20 -16.79 7.46
CA THR A 240 21.30 -15.32 7.51
C THR A 240 22.70 -14.87 7.88
N GLU A 241 23.22 -13.89 7.17
CA GLU A 241 24.45 -13.17 7.53
C GLU A 241 24.15 -12.05 8.54
N LYS A 242 22.94 -11.49 8.50
CA LYS A 242 22.44 -10.47 9.41
C LYS A 242 20.92 -10.58 9.50
N PHE A 243 20.44 -11.10 10.62
CA PHE A 243 18.98 -11.24 10.80
C PHE A 243 18.31 -9.86 10.91
N GLU A 244 17.51 -9.54 9.91
CA GLU A 244 16.76 -8.28 9.86
C GLU A 244 15.45 -8.52 9.08
N ILE A 245 14.32 -8.31 9.73
CA ILE A 245 12.99 -8.41 9.11
C ILE A 245 12.15 -7.19 9.44
N ASP A 246 11.42 -6.68 8.47
CA ASP A 246 10.54 -5.50 8.65
C ASP A 246 9.23 -5.86 9.37
N GLY A 247 8.81 -7.11 9.26
CA GLY A 247 7.57 -7.60 9.85
C GLY A 247 7.04 -8.83 9.12
N THR A 248 5.86 -9.25 9.54
CA THR A 248 5.19 -10.43 9.00
C THR A 248 3.74 -10.12 8.63
N TYR A 249 3.18 -10.91 7.74
CA TYR A 249 1.83 -10.77 7.24
C TYR A 249 1.06 -12.07 7.41
N THR A 250 -0.18 -11.97 7.83
CA THR A 250 -1.08 -13.12 7.97
C THR A 250 -2.45 -12.79 7.39
N ALA A 251 -2.98 -13.72 6.61
CA ALA A 251 -4.36 -13.71 6.15
C ALA A 251 -5.08 -14.92 6.74
N ALA A 252 -6.11 -14.69 7.55
CA ALA A 252 -6.98 -15.74 8.07
C ALA A 252 -8.31 -15.70 7.29
N MET A 253 -8.62 -16.75 6.57
CA MET A 253 -9.77 -16.86 5.69
C MET A 253 -10.79 -17.84 6.25
N SER A 254 -12.03 -17.40 6.46
CA SER A 254 -13.18 -18.29 6.69
C SER A 254 -13.73 -18.80 5.33
N GLY A 255 -14.58 -19.77 5.34
CA GLY A 255 -15.39 -20.14 4.17
C GLY A 255 -14.78 -21.17 3.23
N ILE A 256 -13.48 -21.48 3.26
CA ILE A 256 -12.94 -22.63 2.52
C ILE A 256 -13.55 -23.94 3.02
N ALA A 257 -13.90 -23.98 4.28
CA ALA A 257 -14.62 -25.12 4.86
C ALA A 257 -16.13 -25.12 4.54
N ASN A 258 -16.70 -24.06 3.98
CA ASN A 258 -18.10 -24.03 3.58
C ASN A 258 -18.41 -24.95 2.37
N ASP A 259 -17.36 -25.30 1.60
CA ASP A 259 -17.43 -26.37 0.60
C ASP A 259 -17.47 -27.80 1.23
N PHE A 260 -17.25 -27.91 2.56
CA PHE A 260 -17.48 -29.14 3.28
C PHE A 260 -18.96 -29.25 3.68
N ASP A 261 -19.74 -29.80 2.79
CA ASP A 261 -21.13 -30.15 3.07
C ASP A 261 -21.19 -31.01 4.34
N GLY A 262 -21.95 -30.58 5.35
CA GLY A 262 -22.01 -31.17 6.71
C GLY A 262 -22.34 -32.65 6.82
N ASN A 263 -22.41 -33.38 5.71
CA ASN A 263 -22.66 -34.82 5.69
C ASN A 263 -21.33 -35.58 5.62
N LEU A 264 -20.72 -35.69 6.78
CA LEU A 264 -19.43 -36.33 7.02
C LEU A 264 -19.58 -37.88 7.12
N GLY A 265 -20.18 -38.47 6.14
CA GLY A 265 -20.18 -39.92 5.93
C GLY A 265 -18.75 -40.48 5.97
N SER A 266 -18.39 -41.60 5.97
CA SER A 266 -17.13 -42.30 6.20
C SER A 266 -15.83 -41.47 6.12
N VAL A 267 -14.81 -41.77 6.90
CA VAL A 267 -13.45 -41.17 6.93
C VAL A 267 -12.84 -41.11 5.53
N LYS A 268 -13.17 -42.06 4.63
CA LYS A 268 -12.67 -42.14 3.27
C LYS A 268 -13.24 -41.02 2.35
N GLY A 269 -14.52 -40.65 2.54
CA GLY A 269 -15.12 -39.51 1.83
C GLY A 269 -14.61 -38.17 2.33
N LYS A 270 -14.27 -38.07 3.64
CA LYS A 270 -13.65 -36.88 4.24
C LYS A 270 -12.25 -36.62 3.68
N ALA A 271 -11.43 -37.66 3.56
CA ALA A 271 -10.07 -37.58 3.02
C ALA A 271 -10.08 -37.16 1.54
N ALA A 272 -10.98 -37.70 0.72
CA ALA A 272 -11.09 -37.36 -0.70
C ALA A 272 -11.56 -35.89 -0.92
N LYS A 273 -12.47 -35.41 -0.08
CA LYS A 273 -12.90 -34.00 -0.13
C LYS A 273 -11.79 -33.06 0.31
N LEU A 274 -11.01 -33.41 1.33
CA LEU A 274 -9.86 -32.64 1.78
C LEU A 274 -8.77 -32.60 0.69
N GLU A 275 -8.46 -33.74 0.06
CA GLU A 275 -7.53 -33.81 -1.07
C GLU A 275 -7.93 -32.87 -2.22
N ASN A 276 -9.23 -32.88 -2.60
CA ASN A 276 -9.75 -31.96 -3.61
C ASN A 276 -9.65 -30.48 -3.18
N SER A 277 -9.87 -30.19 -1.90
CA SER A 277 -9.74 -28.82 -1.37
C SER A 277 -8.27 -28.37 -1.35
N LEU A 278 -7.34 -29.26 -0.99
CA LEU A 278 -5.89 -28.99 -1.06
C LEU A 278 -5.43 -28.78 -2.50
N LYS A 279 -5.99 -29.53 -3.46
CA LYS A 279 -5.69 -29.34 -4.89
C LYS A 279 -6.20 -28.00 -5.39
N LYS A 280 -7.44 -27.60 -5.00
CA LYS A 280 -7.98 -26.26 -5.32
C LYS A 280 -7.14 -25.16 -4.68
N LEU A 281 -6.65 -25.37 -3.47
CA LEU A 281 -5.78 -24.43 -2.77
C LEU A 281 -4.42 -24.31 -3.45
N GLY A 282 -3.83 -25.42 -3.93
CA GLY A 282 -2.63 -25.40 -4.76
C GLY A 282 -2.83 -24.53 -6.01
N GLN A 283 -3.94 -24.72 -6.71
CA GLN A 283 -4.30 -23.89 -7.88
C GLN A 283 -4.51 -22.42 -7.52
N ALA A 284 -5.07 -22.12 -6.34
CA ALA A 284 -5.21 -20.76 -5.86
C ALA A 284 -3.85 -20.13 -5.50
N SER A 285 -2.94 -20.93 -4.94
CA SER A 285 -1.55 -20.54 -4.67
C SER A 285 -0.79 -20.21 -5.97
N ASP A 286 -0.96 -21.04 -7.01
CA ASP A 286 -0.34 -20.79 -8.33
C ASP A 286 -0.86 -19.48 -8.97
N LYS A 287 -2.17 -19.19 -8.80
CA LYS A 287 -2.74 -17.92 -9.25
C LYS A 287 -2.24 -16.72 -8.42
N LEU A 288 -2.04 -16.91 -7.12
CA LEU A 288 -1.47 -15.87 -6.26
C LEU A 288 -0.01 -15.59 -6.63
N GLU A 289 0.76 -16.63 -6.95
CA GLU A 289 2.12 -16.49 -7.48
C GLU A 289 2.13 -15.67 -8.78
N GLN A 290 1.24 -16.01 -9.72
CA GLN A 290 1.12 -15.25 -10.98
C GLN A 290 0.73 -13.79 -10.71
N GLY A 291 -0.26 -13.54 -9.85
CA GLY A 291 -0.68 -12.18 -9.47
C GLY A 291 0.43 -11.38 -8.78
N SER A 292 1.26 -12.05 -7.97
CA SER A 292 2.43 -11.42 -7.34
C SER A 292 3.48 -11.01 -8.37
N LYS A 293 3.73 -11.85 -9.39
CA LYS A 293 4.64 -11.53 -10.50
C LYS A 293 4.12 -10.35 -11.33
N GLU A 294 2.82 -10.32 -11.62
CA GLU A 294 2.18 -9.21 -12.33
C GLU A 294 2.24 -7.90 -11.52
N LEU A 295 1.99 -7.97 -10.22
CA LEU A 295 2.10 -6.81 -9.31
C LEU A 295 3.53 -6.28 -9.25
N LYS A 296 4.53 -7.18 -9.19
CA LYS A 296 5.94 -6.80 -9.23
C LYS A 296 6.26 -6.08 -10.53
N ALA A 297 5.89 -6.65 -11.68
CA ALA A 297 6.12 -6.00 -12.97
C ALA A 297 5.49 -4.60 -13.03
N GLY A 298 4.26 -4.45 -12.55
CA GLY A 298 3.60 -3.14 -12.45
C GLY A 298 4.32 -2.16 -11.52
N ALA A 299 4.87 -2.65 -10.40
CA ALA A 299 5.67 -1.83 -9.48
C ALA A 299 6.98 -1.38 -10.12
N ASP A 300 7.65 -2.24 -10.87
CA ASP A 300 8.89 -1.93 -11.59
C ASP A 300 8.63 -0.91 -12.71
N GLU A 301 7.52 -1.04 -13.45
CA GLU A 301 7.08 -0.05 -14.44
C GLU A 301 6.79 1.31 -13.80
N LEU A 302 6.10 1.32 -12.66
CA LEU A 302 5.82 2.56 -11.91
C LEU A 302 7.11 3.21 -11.43
N ALA A 303 8.05 2.44 -10.90
CA ALA A 303 9.37 2.95 -10.47
C ALA A 303 10.14 3.56 -11.65
N SER A 304 10.14 2.91 -12.80
CA SER A 304 10.75 3.40 -14.04
C SER A 304 10.06 4.68 -14.54
N GLY A 305 8.72 4.72 -14.54
CA GLY A 305 7.94 5.90 -14.87
C GLY A 305 8.23 7.09 -13.96
N THR A 306 8.34 6.84 -12.66
CA THR A 306 8.69 7.86 -11.65
C THR A 306 10.10 8.42 -11.89
N LYS A 307 11.06 7.56 -12.24
CA LYS A 307 12.43 7.98 -12.59
C LYS A 307 12.45 8.85 -13.85
N SER A 308 11.70 8.48 -14.87
CA SER A 308 11.55 9.26 -16.11
C SER A 308 10.89 10.61 -15.86
N LEU A 309 9.85 10.64 -15.02
CA LEU A 309 9.18 11.89 -14.62
C LEU A 309 10.14 12.82 -13.86
N LYS A 310 10.97 12.28 -12.97
CA LYS A 310 11.99 13.04 -12.25
C LYS A 310 13.02 13.65 -13.22
N SER A 311 13.50 12.87 -14.20
CA SER A 311 14.43 13.35 -15.23
C SER A 311 13.79 14.45 -16.05
N GLY A 312 12.58 14.24 -16.58
CA GLY A 312 11.84 15.26 -17.34
C GLY A 312 11.59 16.54 -16.55
N SER A 313 11.26 16.43 -15.25
CA SER A 313 11.12 17.59 -14.36
C SER A 313 12.42 18.37 -14.22
N SER A 314 13.57 17.68 -14.15
CA SER A 314 14.89 18.30 -14.08
C SER A 314 15.25 19.02 -15.40
N GLU A 315 14.88 18.44 -16.53
CA GLU A 315 15.08 19.07 -17.85
C GLU A 315 14.23 20.34 -17.99
N VAL A 316 12.96 20.29 -17.57
CA VAL A 316 12.07 21.47 -17.56
C VAL A 316 12.65 22.58 -16.68
N LEU A 317 13.15 22.24 -15.49
CA LEU A 317 13.79 23.21 -14.59
C LEU A 317 15.04 23.83 -15.23
N SER A 318 15.88 23.03 -15.88
CA SER A 318 17.07 23.52 -16.60
C SER A 318 16.69 24.41 -17.76
N GLY A 319 15.67 24.03 -18.52
CA GLY A 319 15.12 24.87 -19.61
C GLY A 319 14.57 26.20 -19.10
N ALA A 320 13.82 26.19 -17.99
CA ALA A 320 13.31 27.41 -17.37
C ALA A 320 14.44 28.34 -16.88
N THR A 321 15.49 27.75 -16.29
CA THR A 321 16.68 28.49 -15.85
C THR A 321 17.40 29.14 -17.03
N SER A 322 17.57 28.41 -18.14
CA SER A 322 18.19 28.91 -19.37
C SER A 322 17.38 30.05 -20.01
N LEU A 323 16.05 29.88 -20.03
CA LEU A 323 15.13 30.93 -20.52
C LEU A 323 15.23 32.20 -19.67
N ASN A 324 15.25 32.07 -18.34
CA ASN A 324 15.41 33.21 -17.44
C ASN A 324 16.74 33.93 -17.67
N SER A 325 17.84 33.19 -17.86
CA SER A 325 19.16 33.77 -18.18
C SER A 325 19.14 34.51 -19.54
N GLY A 326 18.50 33.93 -20.56
CA GLY A 326 18.32 34.57 -21.85
C GLY A 326 17.52 35.89 -21.79
N LEU A 327 16.43 35.89 -20.97
CA LEU A 327 15.62 37.10 -20.75
C LEU A 327 16.43 38.20 -20.01
N GLN A 328 17.27 37.82 -19.05
CA GLN A 328 18.15 38.76 -18.35
C GLN A 328 19.16 39.38 -19.32
N GLN A 329 19.77 38.59 -20.23
CA GLN A 329 20.67 39.07 -21.25
C GLN A 329 19.96 40.01 -22.25
N LEU A 330 18.76 39.64 -22.67
CA LEU A 330 17.95 40.48 -23.56
C LEU A 330 17.63 41.84 -22.91
N THR A 331 17.28 41.84 -21.64
CA THR A 331 17.03 43.07 -20.85
C THR A 331 18.28 43.92 -20.74
N ALA A 332 19.44 43.32 -20.45
CA ALA A 332 20.71 44.04 -20.39
C ALA A 332 21.11 44.63 -21.75
N ASN A 333 20.96 43.85 -22.84
CA ASN A 333 21.23 44.32 -24.19
C ASN A 333 20.29 45.45 -24.61
N SER A 334 19.01 45.38 -24.25
CA SER A 334 18.01 46.42 -24.48
C SER A 334 18.38 47.72 -23.76
N ALA A 335 18.85 47.61 -22.50
CA ALA A 335 19.34 48.76 -21.75
C ALA A 335 20.60 49.37 -22.39
N SER A 336 21.54 48.55 -22.86
CA SER A 336 22.75 49.00 -23.55
C SER A 336 22.41 49.69 -24.86
N LEU A 337 21.46 49.14 -25.63
CA LEU A 337 21.01 49.75 -26.89
C LEU A 337 20.34 51.12 -26.64
N ARG A 338 19.49 51.24 -25.63
CA ARG A 338 18.87 52.51 -25.23
C ARG A 338 19.92 53.56 -24.84
N ASN A 339 20.92 53.14 -24.04
CA ASN A 339 22.00 54.03 -23.64
C ASN A 339 22.87 54.48 -24.83
N GLY A 340 23.17 53.55 -25.75
CA GLY A 340 23.85 53.84 -26.98
C GLY A 340 23.09 54.84 -27.88
N ALA A 341 21.79 54.62 -28.05
CA ALA A 341 20.94 55.52 -28.80
C ALA A 341 20.90 56.93 -28.18
N ALA A 342 20.80 57.02 -26.84
CA ALA A 342 20.81 58.31 -26.14
C ALA A 342 22.19 59.03 -26.26
N GLN A 343 23.29 58.25 -26.27
CA GLN A 343 24.63 58.84 -26.53
C GLN A 343 24.78 59.39 -27.95
N VAL A 344 24.32 58.63 -28.97
CA VAL A 344 24.30 59.05 -30.37
C VAL A 344 23.44 60.30 -30.53
N GLU A 345 22.23 60.31 -29.98
CA GLU A 345 21.34 61.48 -29.96
C GLU A 345 22.05 62.72 -29.38
N LYS A 346 22.63 62.57 -28.17
CA LYS A 346 23.36 63.63 -27.49
C LYS A 346 24.51 64.16 -28.34
N GLN A 347 25.23 63.27 -29.03
CA GLN A 347 26.38 63.64 -29.86
C GLN A 347 25.96 64.38 -31.16
N ILE A 348 24.86 63.95 -31.76
CA ILE A 348 24.24 64.62 -32.91
C ILE A 348 23.86 66.06 -32.54
N PHE A 349 23.15 66.26 -31.45
CA PHE A 349 22.73 67.55 -30.98
C PHE A 349 23.94 68.46 -30.60
N ALA A 350 24.96 67.89 -29.95
CA ALA A 350 26.17 68.60 -29.58
C ALA A 350 26.93 69.09 -30.87
N ASN A 351 27.13 68.19 -31.83
CA ASN A 351 27.81 68.54 -33.09
C ASN A 351 27.02 69.60 -33.89
N ALA A 352 25.68 69.40 -33.96
CA ALA A 352 24.82 70.39 -34.67
C ALA A 352 24.82 71.79 -33.97
N THR A 353 24.86 71.76 -32.59
CA THR A 353 24.99 73.02 -31.82
C THR A 353 26.28 73.73 -32.16
N THR A 354 27.44 73.05 -32.14
CA THR A 354 28.74 73.67 -32.48
C THR A 354 28.74 74.20 -33.86
N GLN A 355 28.24 73.46 -34.86
CA GLN A 355 28.19 73.91 -36.25
C GLN A 355 27.32 75.15 -36.42
N LEU A 356 26.17 75.21 -35.70
CA LEU A 356 25.32 76.44 -35.80
C LEU A 356 25.93 77.61 -35.04
N GLN A 357 26.57 77.43 -33.93
CA GLN A 357 27.27 78.47 -33.20
C GLN A 357 28.40 79.07 -34.08
N ASP A 358 29.22 78.19 -34.73
CA ASP A 358 30.29 78.59 -35.63
C ASP A 358 29.77 79.34 -36.86
N GLN A 359 28.65 78.91 -37.47
CA GLN A 359 28.08 79.50 -38.68
C GLN A 359 27.37 80.86 -38.42
N LEU A 360 26.76 81.01 -37.27
CA LEU A 360 25.91 82.14 -36.90
C LEU A 360 26.64 83.16 -35.99
N GLY A 361 27.78 82.76 -35.41
CA GLY A 361 28.56 83.60 -34.49
C GLY A 361 27.82 83.84 -33.18
N ASP A 362 26.96 82.91 -32.75
CA ASP A 362 26.12 83.05 -31.58
C ASP A 362 26.28 81.84 -30.68
N ASP A 363 27.12 81.96 -29.64
CA ASP A 363 27.44 80.93 -28.67
C ASP A 363 26.27 80.55 -27.69
N THR A 364 25.15 81.31 -27.79
CA THR A 364 23.99 81.04 -26.96
C THR A 364 23.06 79.96 -27.53
N ILE A 365 23.28 79.58 -28.79
CA ILE A 365 22.49 78.53 -29.47
C ILE A 365 22.83 77.15 -28.84
N VAL A 366 21.83 76.46 -28.30
CA VAL A 366 21.95 75.07 -27.78
C VAL A 366 20.82 74.24 -28.33
N LEU A 367 21.18 73.25 -29.15
CA LEU A 367 20.24 72.26 -29.65
C LEU A 367 20.09 71.09 -28.70
N SER A 368 18.85 70.68 -28.48
CA SER A 368 18.47 69.48 -27.71
C SER A 368 17.17 68.88 -28.28
N PRO A 369 16.80 67.68 -27.98
CA PRO A 369 15.52 67.11 -28.42
C PRO A 369 14.29 67.97 -28.09
N SER A 370 14.37 68.78 -27.04
CA SER A 370 13.26 69.63 -26.59
C SER A 370 13.33 71.05 -27.22
N THR A 371 14.48 71.49 -27.69
CA THR A 371 14.68 72.88 -28.14
C THR A 371 14.91 73.03 -29.64
N TYR A 372 15.34 71.95 -30.37
CA TYR A 372 15.79 72.05 -31.76
C TYR A 372 14.76 72.70 -32.71
N ALA A 373 13.46 72.33 -32.55
CA ALA A 373 12.42 72.87 -33.43
C ALA A 373 12.25 74.40 -33.28
N LYS A 374 12.34 74.90 -32.00
CA LYS A 374 12.26 76.34 -31.73
C LYS A 374 13.48 77.10 -32.23
N VAL A 375 14.67 76.53 -32.08
CA VAL A 375 15.92 77.15 -32.53
C VAL A 375 15.93 77.20 -34.04
N LEU A 376 15.59 76.15 -34.77
CA LEU A 376 15.52 76.12 -36.20
C LEU A 376 14.47 77.10 -36.79
N ALA A 377 13.31 77.25 -36.17
CA ALA A 377 12.29 78.20 -36.52
C ALA A 377 12.82 79.66 -36.39
N GLY A 378 13.46 79.96 -35.25
CA GLY A 378 14.04 81.29 -34.99
C GLY A 378 15.16 81.67 -35.99
N ILE A 379 15.98 80.69 -36.39
CA ILE A 379 17.00 80.89 -37.44
C ILE A 379 16.35 81.17 -38.81
N SER A 380 15.29 80.36 -39.13
CA SER A 380 14.56 80.60 -40.40
C SER A 380 13.93 81.96 -40.47
N ASP A 381 13.28 82.40 -39.39
CA ASP A 381 12.65 83.72 -39.32
C ASP A 381 13.68 84.84 -39.33
N GLY A 382 14.82 84.68 -38.69
CA GLY A 382 15.93 85.64 -38.73
C GLY A 382 16.68 85.69 -40.10
N ALA A 383 16.74 84.60 -40.84
CA ALA A 383 17.34 84.54 -42.18
C ALA A 383 16.45 85.12 -43.24
N MET A 384 15.13 85.18 -43.03
CA MET A 384 14.22 85.88 -43.97
C MET A 384 14.08 87.37 -43.66
N ALA A 385 14.65 87.83 -42.55
CA ALA A 385 14.62 89.22 -42.14
C ALA A 385 15.90 89.98 -42.52
N LYS A 386 16.88 89.35 -43.16
CA LYS A 386 18.07 89.97 -43.79
C LYS A 386 17.95 89.88 -45.30
#